data_3ab0b06599aa42a435588c82dd5b8be3
#
_entry.id   3ab0b06599aa42a435588c82dd5b8be3
#
_cell.length_a   1.000
_cell.length_b   1.000
_cell.length_c   1.000
_cell.angle_alpha   90.00
_cell.angle_beta   90.00
_cell.angle_gamma   90.00
#
_symmetry.space_group_name_H-M   'P 1'
#
loop_
_entity.id
_entity.type
_entity.pdbx_description
1 polymer ?
#
loop_
_entity_poly.entity_id
_entity_poly.type
_entity_poly.pdbx_seq_one_letter_code
_entity_poly.pdbx_strand_id
1 'polypeptide(L)'
;MEACFENKVEVVVLDRPNPLGGLKLAGPMIDPEWISYVGAFPMPFVHAMTIAELALWAKKTPGILKVDDSVRKSGRLLVVPMKGWKRSMTWPATGLDWHATSPNIPTLDAVAGYPMTGLGAQLGKFKHGIGTEFPFRLL
;
A
#
# COMPACT_ATOMS: atom_id res chain seq x y z
N MET A 1 -5.43 9.44 -8.76
CA MET A 1 -4.96 10.82 -8.55
C MET A 1 -4.72 11.54 -9.89
N GLU A 2 -3.99 10.94 -10.82
CA GLU A 2 -3.63 11.53 -12.12
C GLU A 2 -4.86 12.07 -12.84
N ALA A 3 -5.79 11.21 -13.21
CA ALA A 3 -7.04 11.62 -13.89
C ALA A 3 -7.84 12.68 -13.13
N CYS A 4 -7.85 12.64 -11.79
CA CYS A 4 -8.51 13.67 -10.99
C CYS A 4 -7.81 15.03 -11.15
N PHE A 5 -6.49 15.05 -11.10
CA PHE A 5 -5.72 16.28 -11.23
C PHE A 5 -5.84 16.90 -12.62
N GLU A 6 -5.79 16.06 -13.68
CA GLU A 6 -6.02 16.49 -15.07
C GLU A 6 -7.40 17.11 -15.27
N ASN A 7 -8.41 16.55 -14.61
CA ASN A 7 -9.79 17.03 -14.69
C ASN A 7 -10.15 18.05 -13.58
N LYS A 8 -9.18 18.54 -12.82
CA LYS A 8 -9.37 19.53 -11.72
C LYS A 8 -10.32 19.05 -10.63
N VAL A 9 -10.45 17.72 -10.47
CA VAL A 9 -11.24 17.10 -9.41
C VAL A 9 -10.36 16.97 -8.16
N GLU A 10 -10.90 17.36 -7.01
CA GLU A 10 -10.23 17.20 -5.74
C GLU A 10 -10.19 15.72 -5.33
N VAL A 11 -9.03 15.29 -4.85
CA VAL A 11 -8.84 13.95 -4.26
C VAL A 11 -8.88 14.09 -2.74
N VAL A 12 -9.77 13.35 -2.10
CA VAL A 12 -9.85 13.27 -0.63
C VAL A 12 -9.38 11.88 -0.21
N VAL A 13 -8.36 11.82 0.63
CA VAL A 13 -7.85 10.55 1.19
C VAL A 13 -8.20 10.49 2.66
N LEU A 14 -9.08 9.56 3.01
CA LEU A 14 -9.36 9.19 4.40
C LEU A 14 -8.29 8.20 4.84
N ASP A 15 -7.34 8.65 5.65
CA ASP A 15 -6.17 7.84 5.99
C ASP A 15 -6.53 6.61 6.82
N ARG A 16 -5.76 5.53 6.64
CA ARG A 16 -5.93 4.26 7.34
C ARG A 16 -4.61 3.72 7.83
N PRO A 17 -4.59 2.96 8.95
CA PRO A 17 -3.37 2.32 9.44
C PRO A 17 -2.81 1.35 8.40
N ASN A 18 -1.49 1.36 8.24
CA ASN A 18 -0.84 0.25 7.55
C ASN A 18 -0.89 -0.98 8.48
N PRO A 19 -1.47 -2.11 8.06
CA PRO A 19 -1.63 -3.27 8.94
C PRO A 19 -0.30 -3.89 9.41
N LEU A 20 0.78 -3.67 8.66
CA LEU A 20 2.13 -4.10 9.03
C LEU A 20 2.85 -3.08 9.93
N GLY A 21 2.18 -1.98 10.28
CA GLY A 21 2.79 -0.87 11.03
C GLY A 21 3.58 0.08 10.13
N GLY A 22 4.17 1.10 10.73
CA GLY A 22 4.85 2.18 10.02
C GLY A 22 6.36 2.27 10.26
N LEU A 23 6.99 1.26 10.88
CA LEU A 23 8.40 1.34 11.28
C LEU A 23 9.33 0.48 10.42
N LYS A 24 8.82 -0.61 9.84
CA LYS A 24 9.67 -1.61 9.19
C LYS A 24 9.60 -1.48 7.67
N LEU A 25 10.75 -1.28 7.06
CA LEU A 25 10.96 -1.39 5.61
C LEU A 25 11.56 -2.75 5.31
N ALA A 26 11.07 -3.44 4.28
CA ALA A 26 11.60 -4.75 3.89
C ALA A 26 11.25 -5.10 2.43
N GLY A 27 12.01 -6.05 1.89
CA GLY A 27 11.83 -6.55 0.53
C GLY A 27 12.51 -5.68 -0.54
N PRO A 28 12.55 -6.19 -1.78
CA PRO A 28 13.15 -5.47 -2.90
C PRO A 28 12.32 -4.24 -3.28
N MET A 29 12.97 -3.29 -3.92
CA MET A 29 12.30 -2.24 -4.67
C MET A 29 11.85 -2.80 -6.01
N ILE A 30 10.76 -2.23 -6.56
CA ILE A 30 10.36 -2.56 -7.93
C ILE A 30 11.31 -1.90 -8.92
N ASP A 31 11.77 -2.65 -9.91
CA ASP A 31 12.55 -2.10 -11.00
C ASP A 31 11.67 -1.22 -11.90
N PRO A 32 12.21 -0.13 -12.46
CA PRO A 32 11.43 0.83 -13.25
C PRO A 32 10.64 0.20 -14.42
N GLU A 33 11.18 -0.86 -15.03
CA GLU A 33 10.53 -1.58 -16.14
C GLU A 33 9.28 -2.37 -15.73
N TRP A 34 9.13 -2.69 -14.44
CA TRP A 34 8.00 -3.44 -13.88
C TRP A 34 6.96 -2.54 -13.19
N ILE A 35 7.15 -1.22 -13.22
CA ILE A 35 6.14 -0.29 -12.70
C ILE A 35 4.85 -0.44 -13.47
N SER A 36 3.76 -0.72 -12.74
CA SER A 36 2.44 -1.03 -13.30
C SER A 36 1.34 -0.53 -12.37
N TYR A 37 0.08 -0.80 -12.74
CA TYR A 37 -1.06 -0.45 -11.88
C TYR A 37 -0.99 -1.09 -10.48
N VAL A 38 -0.48 -2.31 -10.37
CA VAL A 38 -0.37 -3.04 -9.09
C VAL A 38 0.93 -2.80 -8.35
N GLY A 39 1.91 -2.18 -8.99
CA GLY A 39 3.18 -1.75 -8.40
C GLY A 39 3.53 -0.36 -8.95
N ALA A 40 2.80 0.66 -8.49
CA ALA A 40 2.82 1.99 -9.12
C ALA A 40 4.01 2.87 -8.69
N PHE A 41 4.72 2.49 -7.63
CA PHE A 41 5.72 3.36 -7.03
C PHE A 41 7.07 2.64 -6.81
N PRO A 42 8.20 3.33 -7.07
CA PRO A 42 9.53 2.79 -6.81
C PRO A 42 9.83 2.83 -5.31
N MET A 43 9.35 1.82 -4.61
CA MET A 43 9.53 1.70 -3.16
C MET A 43 9.67 0.23 -2.74
N PRO A 44 10.21 -0.04 -1.52
CA PRO A 44 10.31 -1.40 -1.01
C PRO A 44 8.95 -2.09 -0.94
N PHE A 45 8.93 -3.42 -1.09
CA PHE A 45 7.71 -4.23 -1.03
C PHE A 45 6.92 -3.99 0.27
N VAL A 46 7.61 -3.89 1.40
CA VAL A 46 7.06 -3.40 2.66
C VAL A 46 7.54 -1.97 2.87
N HIS A 47 6.68 -1.00 2.57
CA HIS A 47 7.04 0.42 2.50
C HIS A 47 6.73 1.24 3.76
N ALA A 48 6.09 0.65 4.76
CA ALA A 48 5.77 1.27 6.06
C ALA A 48 4.96 2.59 6.00
N MET A 49 4.41 2.97 4.86
CA MET A 49 3.64 4.21 4.70
C MET A 49 2.13 3.92 4.77
N THR A 50 1.36 4.90 5.25
CA THR A 50 -0.10 4.88 5.11
C THR A 50 -0.50 5.30 3.70
N ILE A 51 -1.76 5.08 3.34
CA ILE A 51 -2.27 5.48 2.02
C ILE A 51 -2.19 6.99 1.80
N ALA A 52 -2.41 7.80 2.85
CA ALA A 52 -2.28 9.24 2.76
C ALA A 52 -0.83 9.69 2.63
N GLU A 53 0.09 9.04 3.32
CA GLU A 53 1.53 9.30 3.18
C GLU A 53 2.01 8.99 1.77
N LEU A 54 1.55 7.87 1.18
CA LEU A 54 1.81 7.53 -0.22
C LEU A 54 1.28 8.60 -1.18
N ALA A 55 0.03 9.03 -0.98
CA ALA A 55 -0.58 10.05 -1.82
C ALA A 55 0.14 11.40 -1.73
N LEU A 56 0.53 11.82 -0.52
CA LEU A 56 1.29 13.03 -0.29
C LEU A 56 2.68 12.95 -0.90
N TRP A 57 3.37 11.83 -0.74
CA TRP A 57 4.68 11.59 -1.31
C TRP A 57 4.61 11.62 -2.84
N ALA A 58 3.65 10.91 -3.45
CA ALA A 58 3.47 10.90 -4.89
C ALA A 58 3.17 12.29 -5.47
N LYS A 59 2.34 13.09 -4.76
CA LYS A 59 2.06 14.47 -5.16
C LYS A 59 3.28 15.37 -5.03
N LYS A 60 4.12 15.20 -4.01
CA LYS A 60 5.29 16.05 -3.75
C LYS A 60 6.47 15.73 -4.68
N THR A 61 6.64 14.47 -5.05
CA THR A 61 7.82 14.00 -5.78
C THR A 61 7.62 14.11 -7.29
N PRO A 62 8.47 14.89 -8.00
CA PRO A 62 8.43 14.95 -9.45
C PRO A 62 8.65 13.57 -10.09
N GLY A 63 7.94 13.31 -11.20
CA GLY A 63 8.10 12.08 -11.98
C GLY A 63 7.42 10.83 -11.41
N ILE A 64 6.81 10.89 -10.23
CA ILE A 64 6.06 9.76 -9.65
C ILE A 64 4.67 9.63 -10.28
N LEU A 65 3.95 10.73 -10.42
CA LEU A 65 2.69 10.77 -11.15
C LEU A 65 2.97 11.00 -12.64
N LYS A 66 2.27 10.28 -13.51
CA LYS A 66 2.40 10.38 -14.97
C LYS A 66 1.54 11.53 -15.52
N VAL A 67 1.75 12.72 -14.98
CA VAL A 67 1.12 13.98 -15.39
C VAL A 67 2.16 15.08 -15.45
N ASP A 68 1.88 16.13 -16.18
CA ASP A 68 2.74 17.31 -16.22
C ASP A 68 2.96 17.89 -14.82
N ASP A 69 4.14 18.43 -14.58
CA ASP A 69 4.53 18.96 -13.28
C ASP A 69 3.61 20.11 -12.81
N SER A 70 3.10 20.90 -13.74
CA SER A 70 2.10 21.95 -13.49
C SER A 70 0.77 21.37 -13.00
N VAL A 71 0.32 20.27 -13.60
CA VAL A 71 -0.91 19.53 -13.20
C VAL A 71 -0.70 18.91 -11.82
N ARG A 72 0.44 18.25 -11.59
CA ARG A 72 0.79 17.68 -10.30
C ARG A 72 0.79 18.72 -9.18
N LYS A 73 1.41 19.89 -9.41
CA LYS A 73 1.49 20.99 -8.43
C LYS A 73 0.13 21.59 -8.13
N SER A 74 -0.68 21.85 -9.17
CA SER A 74 -2.01 22.48 -9.04
C SER A 74 -3.10 21.52 -8.57
N GLY A 75 -2.89 20.20 -8.69
CA GLY A 75 -3.83 19.18 -8.27
C GLY A 75 -4.19 19.30 -6.79
N ARG A 76 -5.48 19.23 -6.47
CA ARG A 76 -5.96 19.36 -5.09
C ARG A 76 -6.00 17.99 -4.41
N LEU A 77 -5.31 17.89 -3.28
CA LEU A 77 -5.28 16.70 -2.43
C LEU A 77 -5.57 17.12 -0.99
N LEU A 78 -6.67 16.64 -0.45
CA LEU A 78 -7.04 16.76 0.94
C LEU A 78 -6.79 15.42 1.65
N VAL A 79 -6.07 15.45 2.75
CA VAL A 79 -5.87 14.28 3.62
C VAL A 79 -6.66 14.49 4.91
N VAL A 80 -7.48 13.50 5.26
CA VAL A 80 -8.12 13.42 6.57
C VAL A 80 -7.27 12.47 7.43
N PRO A 81 -6.52 13.00 8.40
CA PRO A 81 -5.60 12.19 9.19
C PRO A 81 -6.34 11.31 10.18
N MET A 82 -5.71 10.19 10.54
CA MET A 82 -6.19 9.33 11.62
C MET A 82 -6.02 10.02 12.98
N LYS A 83 -7.02 9.87 13.84
CA LYS A 83 -6.93 10.33 15.22
C LYS A 83 -6.33 9.23 16.10
N GLY A 84 -5.29 9.57 16.87
CA GLY A 84 -4.69 8.67 17.87
C GLY A 84 -3.76 7.58 17.31
N TRP A 85 -3.63 7.44 15.99
CA TRP A 85 -2.69 6.49 15.40
C TRP A 85 -1.24 6.94 15.62
N LYS A 86 -0.39 5.96 15.86
CA LYS A 86 1.07 6.13 15.96
C LYS A 86 1.74 5.14 15.01
N ARG A 87 2.86 5.55 14.43
CA ARG A 87 3.63 4.74 13.48
C ARG A 87 4.06 3.36 14.03
N SER A 88 4.25 3.26 15.34
CA SER A 88 4.59 2.02 16.04
C SER A 88 3.40 1.05 16.22
N MET A 89 2.17 1.48 15.91
CA MET A 89 0.99 0.63 16.07
C MET A 89 0.91 -0.36 14.91
N THR A 90 0.77 -1.63 15.24
CA THR A 90 0.28 -2.68 14.33
C THR A 90 -1.25 -2.68 14.34
N TRP A 91 -1.89 -3.40 13.42
CA TRP A 91 -3.35 -3.40 13.32
C TRP A 91 -4.07 -3.76 14.63
N PRO A 92 -3.69 -4.83 15.37
CA PRO A 92 -4.34 -5.15 16.65
C PRO A 92 -4.29 -4.01 17.67
N ALA A 93 -3.21 -3.23 17.68
CA ALA A 93 -3.06 -2.11 18.61
C ALA A 93 -3.99 -0.92 18.30
N THR A 94 -4.62 -0.91 17.12
CA THR A 94 -5.58 0.14 16.74
C THR A 94 -6.97 -0.06 17.33
N GLY A 95 -7.30 -1.28 17.77
CA GLY A 95 -8.64 -1.67 18.21
C GLY A 95 -9.69 -1.75 17.09
N LEU A 96 -9.27 -1.70 15.83
CA LEU A 96 -10.15 -1.81 14.68
C LEU A 96 -10.35 -3.27 14.28
N ASP A 97 -11.57 -3.62 13.88
CA ASP A 97 -11.88 -4.92 13.30
C ASP A 97 -11.17 -5.09 11.95
N TRP A 98 -10.69 -6.30 11.70
CA TRP A 98 -10.13 -6.65 10.41
C TRP A 98 -11.24 -6.96 9.41
N HIS A 99 -11.20 -6.30 8.27
CA HIS A 99 -12.02 -6.64 7.11
C HIS A 99 -11.13 -7.22 6.01
N ALA A 100 -11.51 -8.38 5.49
CA ALA A 100 -10.77 -9.04 4.42
C ALA A 100 -10.54 -8.09 3.23
N THR A 101 -9.28 -7.84 2.90
CA THR A 101 -8.92 -6.94 1.79
C THR A 101 -8.85 -7.68 0.46
N SER A 102 -8.80 -9.00 0.51
CA SER A 102 -8.78 -9.92 -0.64
C SER A 102 -9.32 -11.27 -0.19
N PRO A 103 -9.90 -12.09 -1.08
CA PRO A 103 -10.23 -13.49 -0.75
C PRO A 103 -9.05 -14.28 -0.20
N ASN A 104 -7.82 -13.93 -0.62
CA ASN A 104 -6.60 -14.57 -0.16
C ASN A 104 -5.95 -13.87 1.06
N ILE A 105 -6.51 -12.76 1.53
CA ILE A 105 -6.05 -12.06 2.74
C ILE A 105 -7.23 -11.88 3.71
N PRO A 106 -7.81 -12.99 4.19
CA PRO A 106 -8.98 -12.96 5.06
C PRO A 106 -8.65 -12.60 6.51
N THR A 107 -7.41 -12.78 6.94
CA THR A 107 -6.99 -12.63 8.34
C THR A 107 -5.72 -11.79 8.46
N LEU A 108 -5.44 -11.28 9.66
CA LEU A 108 -4.19 -10.58 9.96
C LEU A 108 -2.96 -11.48 9.86
N ASP A 109 -3.10 -12.78 10.11
CA ASP A 109 -2.00 -13.73 9.91
C ASP A 109 -1.62 -13.83 8.42
N ALA A 110 -2.62 -13.81 7.53
CA ALA A 110 -2.36 -13.77 6.10
C ALA A 110 -1.66 -12.46 5.68
N VAL A 111 -2.03 -11.34 6.29
CA VAL A 111 -1.32 -10.05 6.10
C VAL A 111 0.13 -10.16 6.52
N ALA A 112 0.40 -10.73 7.69
CA ALA A 112 1.76 -10.89 8.21
C ALA A 112 2.60 -11.86 7.35
N GLY A 113 1.98 -12.91 6.81
CA GLY A 113 2.65 -13.90 5.94
C GLY A 113 2.89 -13.38 4.52
N TYR A 114 2.02 -12.50 4.00
CA TYR A 114 2.12 -11.99 2.63
C TYR A 114 3.48 -11.38 2.27
N PRO A 115 4.11 -10.52 3.09
CA PRO A 115 5.44 -10.00 2.80
C PRO A 115 6.53 -11.05 2.68
N MET A 116 6.34 -12.20 3.32
CA MET A 116 7.32 -13.29 3.33
C MET A 116 7.17 -14.22 2.13
N THR A 117 5.95 -14.46 1.69
CA THR A 117 5.61 -15.53 0.74
C THR A 117 4.96 -15.03 -0.55
N GLY A 118 4.43 -13.79 -0.56
CA GLY A 118 3.64 -13.25 -1.67
C GLY A 118 4.40 -13.19 -2.99
N LEU A 119 5.69 -12.85 -2.98
CA LEU A 119 6.52 -12.83 -4.19
C LEU A 119 6.67 -14.25 -4.79
N GLY A 120 6.85 -15.26 -3.96
CA GLY A 120 6.91 -16.66 -4.40
C GLY A 120 5.60 -17.14 -5.03
N ALA A 121 4.46 -16.69 -4.48
CA ALA A 121 3.15 -17.00 -5.03
C ALA A 121 2.93 -16.33 -6.40
N GLN A 122 3.39 -15.09 -6.59
CA GLN A 122 3.29 -14.37 -7.86
C GLN A 122 4.12 -15.02 -8.98
N LEU A 123 5.24 -15.64 -8.63
CA LEU A 123 6.05 -16.39 -9.58
C LEU A 123 5.40 -17.72 -10.05
N GLY A 124 4.24 -18.08 -9.47
CA GLY A 124 3.48 -19.27 -9.84
C GLY A 124 4.11 -20.60 -9.43
N LYS A 125 5.25 -20.58 -8.74
CA LYS A 125 5.98 -21.79 -8.33
C LYS A 125 5.52 -22.32 -6.98
N PHE A 126 5.00 -21.46 -6.12
CA PHE A 126 4.59 -21.80 -4.77
C PHE A 126 3.19 -21.27 -4.50
N LYS A 127 2.33 -22.06 -3.91
CA LYS A 127 0.96 -21.64 -3.56
C LYS A 127 0.87 -20.98 -2.18
N HIS A 128 1.83 -21.26 -1.29
CA HIS A 128 1.91 -20.72 0.06
C HIS A 128 0.56 -20.73 0.81
N GLY A 129 -0.22 -21.79 0.63
CA GLY A 129 -1.54 -21.93 1.25
C GLY A 129 -2.68 -21.21 0.55
N ILE A 130 -2.46 -20.53 -0.59
CA ILE A 130 -3.54 -19.91 -1.36
C ILE A 130 -4.55 -20.99 -1.80
N GLY A 131 -5.85 -20.74 -1.54
CA GLY A 131 -6.92 -21.69 -1.80
C GLY A 131 -7.17 -22.71 -0.67
N THR A 132 -6.50 -22.55 0.48
CA THR A 132 -6.70 -23.32 1.71
C THR A 132 -7.12 -22.40 2.87
N GLU A 133 -7.30 -22.97 4.07
CA GLU A 133 -7.53 -22.20 5.30
C GLU A 133 -6.31 -21.39 5.77
N PHE A 134 -5.15 -21.56 5.13
CA PHE A 134 -3.87 -20.98 5.55
C PHE A 134 -3.21 -20.12 4.45
N PRO A 135 -3.91 -19.16 3.80
CA PRO A 135 -3.33 -18.37 2.73
C PRO A 135 -2.13 -17.55 3.25
N PHE A 136 -1.01 -17.62 2.52
CA PHE A 136 0.28 -17.01 2.85
C PHE A 136 0.93 -17.45 4.17
N ARG A 137 0.48 -18.57 4.74
CA ARG A 137 0.93 -19.10 6.05
C ARG A 137 1.71 -20.41 5.92
N LEU A 138 1.87 -20.93 4.70
CA LEU A 138 2.63 -22.16 4.42
C LEU A 138 3.90 -21.82 3.63
N LEU A 139 5.01 -22.48 3.99
CA LEU A 139 6.30 -22.40 3.31
C LEU A 139 6.56 -23.65 2.49
#